data_66162e56e6e55d7d85ac2013f670a2a9
#
_entry.id   66162e56e6e55d7d85ac2013f670a2a9
#
_cell.length_a   1.000
_cell.length_b   1.000
_cell.length_c   1.000
_cell.angle_alpha   90.00
_cell.angle_beta   90.00
_cell.angle_gamma   90.00
#
_symmetry.space_group_name_H-M   'P 1'
#
loop_
_entity.id
_entity.type
_entity.pdbx_description
1 polymer ?
#
loop_
_entity_poly.entity_id
_entity_poly.type
_entity_poly.pdbx_seq_one_letter_code
_entity_poly.pdbx_strand_id
1 'polypeptide(L)'
;MNRSYTLVCAALLWGIVLCPAWGGVFTFKADRMTGGRASGKEVTILSGHAEVRSDNLLLKADRIELQGEDNQFIDCSGNVWGLEEEKEILFQTDRMRYDRKLKIARLEGNSSLEDKKNDIVAKGRFIEYDDEAEITVFQISVRLFKDEMVCRSEYAVYKREEKLLNLSGFPVVYKKSDEFRADRIQVDLDTDDVTLEGTVSGSLKD
;
A
#
# COMPACT_ATOMS: atom_id res chain seq x y z
N MET A 1 32.01 -1.17 -74.31
CA MET A 1 32.58 -1.39 -72.93
C MET A 1 31.74 -0.56 -71.99
N ASN A 2 30.61 -1.14 -71.52
CA ASN A 2 29.69 -0.45 -70.61
C ASN A 2 29.90 -0.99 -69.22
N ARG A 3 30.26 -0.14 -68.28
CA ARG A 3 30.31 -0.45 -66.84
C ARG A 3 29.07 0.12 -66.17
N SER A 4 28.18 -0.77 -65.79
CA SER A 4 27.01 -0.47 -64.98
C SER A 4 27.44 -0.36 -63.49
N TYR A 5 27.17 0.78 -62.87
CA TYR A 5 27.31 0.99 -61.44
C TYR A 5 25.96 0.72 -60.76
N THR A 6 25.92 -0.33 -59.98
CA THR A 6 24.77 -0.67 -59.12
C THR A 6 24.88 0.14 -57.81
N LEU A 7 23.96 1.09 -57.65
CA LEU A 7 23.79 1.83 -56.38
C LEU A 7 23.05 0.92 -55.37
N VAL A 8 23.73 0.56 -54.31
CA VAL A 8 23.13 -0.11 -53.15
C VAL A 8 22.64 0.97 -52.19
N CYS A 9 21.33 1.19 -52.15
CA CYS A 9 20.70 2.01 -51.12
C CYS A 9 20.61 1.21 -49.83
N ALA A 10 21.47 1.50 -48.86
CA ALA A 10 21.31 1.02 -47.46
C ALA A 10 20.25 1.85 -46.76
N ALA A 11 19.07 1.29 -46.60
CA ALA A 11 18.01 1.85 -45.76
C ALA A 11 18.38 1.66 -44.28
N LEU A 12 18.81 2.71 -43.60
CA LEU A 12 18.94 2.80 -42.17
C LEU A 12 17.53 2.86 -41.54
N LEU A 13 17.06 1.69 -41.05
CA LEU A 13 15.89 1.61 -40.19
C LEU A 13 16.28 2.18 -38.80
N TRP A 14 15.93 3.43 -38.55
CA TRP A 14 15.87 3.99 -37.22
C TRP A 14 14.70 3.34 -36.50
N GLY A 15 15.02 2.37 -35.66
CA GLY A 15 14.07 1.85 -34.65
C GLY A 15 13.74 2.96 -33.66
N ILE A 16 12.56 3.56 -33.82
CA ILE A 16 11.98 4.39 -32.75
C ILE A 16 11.65 3.45 -31.60
N VAL A 17 12.52 3.42 -30.59
CA VAL A 17 12.20 2.85 -29.28
C VAL A 17 11.16 3.79 -28.67
N LEU A 18 9.88 3.46 -28.83
CA LEU A 18 8.80 4.03 -28.03
C LEU A 18 9.02 3.55 -26.59
N CYS A 19 9.73 4.34 -25.77
CA CYS A 19 9.60 4.24 -24.33
C CYS A 19 8.13 4.50 -24.00
N PRO A 20 7.42 3.56 -23.35
CA PRO A 20 6.11 3.87 -22.80
C PRO A 20 6.34 4.99 -21.77
N ALA A 21 5.80 6.18 -22.02
CA ALA A 21 5.71 7.22 -21.03
C ALA A 21 4.76 6.69 -19.94
N TRP A 22 5.32 6.30 -18.81
CA TRP A 22 4.59 5.92 -17.61
C TRP A 22 4.05 7.20 -16.95
N GLY A 23 3.08 7.81 -17.58
CA GLY A 23 2.39 8.99 -17.10
C GLY A 23 0.92 8.68 -16.98
N GLY A 24 0.49 8.03 -15.91
CA GLY A 24 -0.93 7.91 -15.60
C GLY A 24 -1.56 9.29 -15.44
N VAL A 25 -2.84 9.43 -15.80
CA VAL A 25 -3.58 10.68 -15.65
C VAL A 25 -3.72 11.00 -14.17
N PHE A 26 -3.15 12.12 -13.75
CA PHE A 26 -3.23 12.62 -12.39
C PHE A 26 -4.29 13.72 -12.32
N THR A 27 -5.38 13.49 -11.60
CA THR A 27 -6.44 14.49 -11.42
C THR A 27 -6.56 14.87 -9.94
N PHE A 28 -6.94 16.11 -9.68
CA PHE A 28 -7.11 16.60 -8.31
C PHE A 28 -8.27 17.58 -8.17
N LYS A 29 -8.79 17.71 -6.94
CA LYS A 29 -9.74 18.73 -6.50
C LYS A 29 -9.32 19.23 -5.14
N ALA A 30 -9.61 20.49 -4.81
CA ALA A 30 -9.40 21.09 -3.48
C ALA A 30 -10.10 22.44 -3.41
N ASP A 31 -10.33 22.95 -2.19
CA ASP A 31 -10.83 24.32 -2.00
C ASP A 31 -9.75 25.35 -2.32
N ARG A 32 -8.47 25.00 -2.11
CA ARG A 32 -7.31 25.86 -2.41
C ARG A 32 -6.15 25.04 -2.92
N MET A 33 -5.49 25.57 -3.92
CA MET A 33 -4.22 25.05 -4.44
C MET A 33 -3.15 26.14 -4.34
N THR A 34 -1.97 25.78 -3.83
CA THR A 34 -0.76 26.59 -3.89
C THR A 34 0.36 25.75 -4.45
N GLY A 35 1.14 26.29 -5.39
CA GLY A 35 2.26 25.61 -6.00
C GLY A 35 3.39 26.57 -6.26
N GLY A 36 4.61 26.06 -6.28
CA GLY A 36 5.82 26.82 -6.59
C GLY A 36 6.83 25.94 -7.30
N ARG A 37 7.38 26.46 -8.41
CA ARG A 37 8.58 25.90 -9.06
C ARG A 37 9.78 26.73 -8.63
N ALA A 38 10.30 26.47 -7.45
CA ALA A 38 11.64 26.92 -7.12
C ALA A 38 12.64 25.87 -7.59
N SER A 39 13.76 26.32 -8.15
CA SER A 39 14.82 25.49 -8.75
C SER A 39 15.04 24.15 -8.00
N GLY A 40 14.58 23.04 -8.57
CA GLY A 40 14.72 21.69 -8.03
C GLY A 40 13.73 21.28 -6.92
N LYS A 41 12.71 22.10 -6.57
CA LYS A 41 11.69 21.77 -5.59
C LYS A 41 10.31 22.11 -6.14
N GLU A 42 9.76 21.21 -6.94
CA GLU A 42 8.36 21.31 -7.33
C GLU A 42 7.49 20.80 -6.17
N VAL A 43 6.69 21.67 -5.59
CA VAL A 43 5.72 21.33 -4.54
C VAL A 43 4.38 21.91 -4.91
N THR A 44 3.36 21.07 -4.94
CA THR A 44 1.96 21.47 -5.06
C THR A 44 1.22 21.09 -3.79
N ILE A 45 0.52 22.05 -3.18
CA ILE A 45 -0.23 21.87 -1.96
C ILE A 45 -1.71 22.06 -2.29
N LEU A 46 -2.51 21.04 -1.98
CA LEU A 46 -3.96 21.04 -2.03
C LEU A 46 -4.50 21.12 -0.60
N SER A 47 -5.43 22.01 -0.32
CA SER A 47 -5.97 22.20 1.02
C SER A 47 -7.48 22.38 0.99
N GLY A 48 -8.17 21.82 1.98
CA GLY A 48 -9.62 21.79 2.09
C GLY A 48 -10.24 20.81 1.10
N HIS A 49 -10.89 19.76 1.63
CA HIS A 49 -11.54 18.70 0.85
C HIS A 49 -10.67 18.20 -0.32
N ALA A 50 -9.35 18.09 -0.06
CA ALA A 50 -8.40 17.70 -1.09
C ALA A 50 -8.65 16.25 -1.54
N GLU A 51 -8.74 16.07 -2.85
CA GLU A 51 -8.89 14.77 -3.52
C GLU A 51 -7.85 14.66 -4.63
N VAL A 52 -7.20 13.53 -4.69
CA VAL A 52 -6.24 13.16 -5.74
C VAL A 52 -6.61 11.79 -6.27
N ARG A 53 -6.65 11.67 -7.58
CA ARG A 53 -6.82 10.40 -8.28
C ARG A 53 -5.65 10.18 -9.22
N SER A 54 -5.01 9.03 -9.11
CA SER A 54 -3.93 8.61 -10.00
C SER A 54 -4.05 7.11 -10.24
N ASP A 55 -4.13 6.71 -11.47
CA ASP A 55 -4.36 5.31 -11.86
C ASP A 55 -5.55 4.69 -11.08
N ASN A 56 -5.30 3.66 -10.29
CA ASN A 56 -6.31 2.98 -9.48
C ASN A 56 -6.42 3.52 -8.04
N LEU A 57 -5.63 4.56 -7.70
CA LEU A 57 -5.58 5.12 -6.34
C LEU A 57 -6.41 6.40 -6.24
N LEU A 58 -7.36 6.42 -5.30
CA LEU A 58 -8.11 7.60 -4.88
C LEU A 58 -7.73 7.97 -3.45
N LEU A 59 -7.27 9.21 -3.26
CA LEU A 59 -6.88 9.77 -1.96
C LEU A 59 -7.74 10.98 -1.61
N LYS A 60 -8.15 11.09 -0.35
CA LYS A 60 -8.83 12.26 0.22
C LYS A 60 -8.18 12.63 1.55
N ALA A 61 -8.03 13.93 1.81
CA ALA A 61 -7.47 14.44 3.06
C ALA A 61 -7.83 15.92 3.26
N ASP A 62 -7.58 16.45 4.44
CA ASP A 62 -7.68 17.90 4.68
C ASP A 62 -6.55 18.63 3.92
N ARG A 63 -5.38 17.99 3.77
CA ARG A 63 -4.23 18.51 3.06
C ARG A 63 -3.49 17.41 2.33
N ILE A 64 -3.14 17.66 1.06
CA ILE A 64 -2.29 16.80 0.24
C ILE A 64 -1.16 17.64 -0.34
N GLU A 65 0.08 17.18 -0.17
CA GLU A 65 1.27 17.75 -0.79
C GLU A 65 1.83 16.78 -1.83
N LEU A 66 2.08 17.31 -3.02
CA LEU A 66 2.71 16.59 -4.13
C LEU A 66 4.12 17.14 -4.28
N GLN A 67 5.12 16.28 -4.22
CA GLN A 67 6.52 16.67 -4.15
C GLN A 67 7.41 15.82 -5.07
N GLY A 68 8.53 16.42 -5.47
CA GLY A 68 9.54 15.76 -6.28
C GLY A 68 9.20 15.73 -7.77
N GLU A 69 10.14 15.20 -8.55
CA GLU A 69 9.98 15.02 -9.98
C GLU A 69 8.76 14.14 -10.29
N ASP A 70 7.91 14.56 -11.21
CA ASP A 70 6.67 13.87 -11.58
C ASP A 70 5.74 13.56 -10.40
N ASN A 71 5.76 14.38 -9.34
CA ASN A 71 4.98 14.17 -8.12
C ASN A 71 5.27 12.80 -7.49
N GLN A 72 6.54 12.42 -7.39
CA GLN A 72 6.97 11.14 -6.85
C GLN A 72 6.39 10.87 -5.45
N PHE A 73 6.39 11.89 -4.58
CA PHE A 73 5.89 11.77 -3.22
C PHE A 73 4.53 12.44 -3.07
N ILE A 74 3.62 11.72 -2.42
CA ILE A 74 2.31 12.23 -2.02
C ILE A 74 2.25 12.15 -0.49
N ASP A 75 2.22 13.32 0.17
CA ASP A 75 2.08 13.44 1.61
C ASP A 75 0.67 13.92 1.94
N CYS A 76 -0.11 13.13 2.70
CA CYS A 76 -1.46 13.44 3.11
C CYS A 76 -1.53 13.63 4.63
N SER A 77 -2.33 14.60 5.08
CA SER A 77 -2.54 14.85 6.51
C SER A 77 -3.96 15.34 6.82
N GLY A 78 -4.48 14.89 7.96
CA GLY A 78 -5.82 15.18 8.45
C GLY A 78 -6.91 14.39 7.71
N ASN A 79 -7.63 13.54 8.44
CA ASN A 79 -8.74 12.74 7.94
C ASN A 79 -8.42 12.00 6.63
N VAL A 80 -7.22 11.41 6.58
CA VAL A 80 -6.76 10.72 5.36
C VAL A 80 -7.60 9.48 5.12
N TRP A 81 -8.14 9.38 3.91
CA TRP A 81 -8.88 8.25 3.40
C TRP A 81 -8.33 7.89 2.01
N GLY A 82 -8.14 6.60 1.76
CA GLY A 82 -7.67 6.13 0.47
C GLY A 82 -8.32 4.83 0.05
N LEU A 83 -8.45 4.66 -1.26
CA LEU A 83 -8.95 3.46 -1.91
C LEU A 83 -8.05 3.10 -3.08
N GLU A 84 -7.50 1.92 -3.04
CA GLU A 84 -6.92 1.25 -4.19
C GLU A 84 -8.01 0.41 -4.84
N GLU A 85 -8.48 0.83 -6.04
CA GLU A 85 -9.71 0.31 -6.65
C GLU A 85 -9.54 -1.11 -7.20
N GLU A 86 -8.40 -1.44 -7.78
CA GLU A 86 -8.16 -2.74 -8.41
C GLU A 86 -8.04 -3.86 -7.37
N LYS A 87 -7.36 -3.60 -6.27
CA LYS A 87 -7.16 -4.55 -5.18
C LYS A 87 -8.28 -4.51 -4.14
N GLU A 88 -9.16 -3.51 -4.22
CA GLU A 88 -10.24 -3.25 -3.26
C GLU A 88 -9.69 -3.08 -1.82
N ILE A 89 -8.56 -2.36 -1.71
CA ILE A 89 -7.95 -2.03 -0.42
C ILE A 89 -8.36 -0.61 -0.03
N LEU A 90 -9.02 -0.48 1.11
CA LEU A 90 -9.41 0.79 1.70
C LEU A 90 -8.56 1.05 2.94
N PHE A 91 -8.13 2.29 3.14
CA PHE A 91 -7.41 2.67 4.34
C PHE A 91 -7.85 4.03 4.89
N GLN A 92 -7.67 4.20 6.19
CA GLN A 92 -7.88 5.45 6.90
C GLN A 92 -6.72 5.66 7.87
N THR A 93 -6.28 6.92 8.03
CA THR A 93 -5.16 7.26 8.91
C THR A 93 -5.13 8.75 9.24
N ASP A 94 -4.31 9.16 10.21
CA ASP A 94 -4.07 10.57 10.49
C ASP A 94 -3.10 11.20 9.48
N ARG A 95 -2.09 10.43 9.03
CA ARG A 95 -1.09 10.85 8.04
C ARG A 95 -0.68 9.69 7.15
N MET A 96 -0.37 10.02 5.89
CA MET A 96 0.15 9.06 4.92
C MET A 96 1.26 9.70 4.09
N ARG A 97 2.28 8.92 3.80
CA ARG A 97 3.26 9.20 2.75
C ARG A 97 3.27 8.05 1.74
N TYR A 98 3.13 8.38 0.46
CA TYR A 98 3.23 7.41 -0.65
C TYR A 98 4.39 7.77 -1.55
N ASP A 99 5.29 6.82 -1.78
CA ASP A 99 6.32 6.89 -2.81
C ASP A 99 5.83 6.15 -4.06
N ARG A 100 5.48 6.90 -5.09
CA ARG A 100 4.93 6.36 -6.35
C ARG A 100 5.96 5.55 -7.14
N LYS A 101 7.25 5.85 -7.01
CA LYS A 101 8.31 5.08 -7.70
C LYS A 101 8.56 3.74 -7.04
N LEU A 102 8.55 3.71 -5.72
CA LEU A 102 8.73 2.48 -4.95
C LEU A 102 7.41 1.74 -4.73
N LYS A 103 6.27 2.38 -4.98
CA LYS A 103 4.92 1.87 -4.69
C LYS A 103 4.73 1.49 -3.22
N ILE A 104 5.34 2.25 -2.31
CA ILE A 104 5.25 2.04 -0.87
C ILE A 104 4.42 3.14 -0.23
N ALA A 105 3.37 2.74 0.50
CA ALA A 105 2.56 3.62 1.33
C ALA A 105 2.89 3.42 2.81
N ARG A 106 3.07 4.52 3.56
CA ARG A 106 3.26 4.56 5.01
C ARG A 106 2.14 5.35 5.65
N LEU A 107 1.44 4.72 6.57
CA LEU A 107 0.30 5.25 7.30
C LEU A 107 0.70 5.40 8.76
N GLU A 108 0.45 6.58 9.34
CA GLU A 108 0.85 6.90 10.70
C GLU A 108 -0.30 7.50 11.51
N GLY A 109 -0.41 7.11 12.77
CA GLY A 109 -1.43 7.55 13.71
C GLY A 109 -2.50 6.49 13.93
N ASN A 110 -3.77 6.86 13.98
CA ASN A 110 -4.86 5.89 14.09
C ASN A 110 -5.13 5.32 12.69
N SER A 111 -4.47 4.21 12.39
CA SER A 111 -4.49 3.64 11.05
C SER A 111 -5.32 2.36 10.99
N SER A 112 -6.12 2.23 9.94
CA SER A 112 -6.86 1.01 9.59
C SER A 112 -6.71 0.72 8.10
N LEU A 113 -6.67 -0.56 7.77
CA LEU A 113 -6.67 -1.09 6.41
C LEU A 113 -7.74 -2.16 6.33
N GLU A 114 -8.54 -2.11 5.28
CA GLU A 114 -9.56 -3.10 4.95
C GLU A 114 -9.23 -3.70 3.57
N ASP A 115 -8.97 -4.98 3.53
CA ASP A 115 -8.87 -5.77 2.29
C ASP A 115 -10.19 -6.46 2.05
N LYS A 116 -11.02 -5.87 1.19
CA LYS A 116 -12.38 -6.37 0.94
C LYS A 116 -12.42 -7.70 0.21
N LYS A 117 -11.42 -7.98 -0.64
CA LYS A 117 -11.35 -9.27 -1.35
C LYS A 117 -11.08 -10.45 -0.43
N ASN A 118 -10.40 -10.20 0.69
CA ASN A 118 -10.02 -11.24 1.66
C ASN A 118 -10.79 -11.15 2.98
N ASP A 119 -11.78 -10.24 3.10
CA ASP A 119 -12.58 -10.01 4.30
C ASP A 119 -11.74 -9.73 5.55
N ILE A 120 -10.66 -8.94 5.39
CA ILE A 120 -9.73 -8.61 6.46
C ILE A 120 -9.84 -7.14 6.82
N VAL A 121 -9.97 -6.87 8.12
CA VAL A 121 -9.79 -5.52 8.68
C VAL A 121 -8.62 -5.54 9.65
N ALA A 122 -7.62 -4.71 9.40
CA ALA A 122 -6.46 -4.59 10.27
C ALA A 122 -6.29 -3.16 10.77
N LYS A 123 -5.77 -3.01 11.99
CA LYS A 123 -5.50 -1.73 12.66
C LYS A 123 -4.12 -1.75 13.29
N GLY A 124 -3.48 -0.59 13.32
CA GLY A 124 -2.19 -0.39 13.96
C GLY A 124 -1.88 1.11 14.04
N ARG A 125 -0.77 1.46 14.70
CA ARG A 125 -0.33 2.86 14.72
C ARG A 125 0.62 3.21 13.59
N PHE A 126 1.26 2.21 13.01
CA PHE A 126 2.10 2.35 11.82
C PHE A 126 1.78 1.17 10.90
N ILE A 127 1.47 1.49 9.64
CA ILE A 127 1.23 0.49 8.59
C ILE A 127 2.11 0.87 7.40
N GLU A 128 2.91 -0.07 6.92
CA GLU A 128 3.62 0.05 5.66
C GLU A 128 3.07 -0.98 4.68
N TYR A 129 2.63 -0.51 3.54
CA TYR A 129 2.09 -1.34 2.45
C TYR A 129 3.01 -1.24 1.24
N ASP A 130 3.57 -2.35 0.84
CA ASP A 130 4.30 -2.54 -0.42
C ASP A 130 3.30 -3.09 -1.46
N ASP A 131 2.93 -2.23 -2.41
CA ASP A 131 1.92 -2.55 -3.43
C ASP A 131 2.45 -3.52 -4.50
N GLU A 132 3.76 -3.57 -4.73
CA GLU A 132 4.37 -4.47 -5.71
C GLU A 132 4.58 -5.86 -5.14
N ALA A 133 5.03 -5.95 -3.89
CA ALA A 133 5.22 -7.22 -3.19
C ALA A 133 3.91 -7.78 -2.59
N GLU A 134 2.85 -6.97 -2.52
CA GLU A 134 1.59 -7.27 -1.82
C GLU A 134 1.80 -7.68 -0.35
N ILE A 135 2.74 -7.00 0.30
CA ILE A 135 3.07 -7.22 1.71
C ILE A 135 2.65 -6.00 2.53
N THR A 136 1.95 -6.26 3.63
CA THR A 136 1.62 -5.22 4.61
C THR A 136 2.28 -5.52 5.94
N VAL A 137 2.99 -4.54 6.48
CA VAL A 137 3.59 -4.58 7.82
C VAL A 137 2.77 -3.68 8.74
N PHE A 138 2.27 -4.24 9.83
CA PHE A 138 1.56 -3.52 10.89
C PHE A 138 2.42 -3.47 12.13
N GLN A 139 2.46 -2.32 12.79
CA GLN A 139 3.23 -2.13 14.00
C GLN A 139 2.44 -1.33 15.03
N ILE A 140 2.71 -1.65 16.29
CA ILE A 140 2.21 -0.99 17.49
C ILE A 140 0.69 -1.16 17.65
N SER A 141 0.34 -1.96 18.65
CA SER A 141 -1.07 -2.25 19.01
C SER A 141 -1.88 -2.84 17.86
N VAL A 142 -1.28 -3.80 17.16
CA VAL A 142 -1.89 -4.45 16.00
C VAL A 142 -3.12 -5.25 16.41
N ARG A 143 -4.18 -5.10 15.61
CA ARG A 143 -5.41 -5.90 15.70
C ARG A 143 -5.85 -6.23 14.28
N LEU A 144 -6.06 -7.51 14.02
CA LEU A 144 -6.60 -8.00 12.76
C LEU A 144 -7.87 -8.80 13.03
N PHE A 145 -8.86 -8.59 12.19
CA PHE A 145 -10.18 -9.22 12.27
C PHE A 145 -10.46 -9.91 10.94
N LYS A 146 -10.85 -11.17 11.01
CA LYS A 146 -11.35 -11.96 9.89
C LYS A 146 -12.40 -12.94 10.43
N ASP A 147 -13.64 -12.83 9.97
CA ASP A 147 -14.75 -13.64 10.45
C ASP A 147 -14.84 -13.67 12.00
N GLU A 148 -14.77 -14.85 12.60
CA GLU A 148 -14.77 -15.06 14.07
C GLU A 148 -13.36 -15.08 14.68
N MET A 149 -12.34 -14.69 13.90
CA MET A 149 -10.94 -14.63 14.35
C MET A 149 -10.53 -13.21 14.68
N VAL A 150 -9.86 -13.04 15.83
CA VAL A 150 -9.24 -11.78 16.24
C VAL A 150 -7.78 -12.04 16.59
N CYS A 151 -6.87 -11.42 15.85
CA CYS A 151 -5.44 -11.47 16.13
C CYS A 151 -4.99 -10.17 16.80
N ARG A 152 -4.09 -10.26 17.79
CA ARG A 152 -3.45 -9.13 18.45
C ARG A 152 -1.95 -9.36 18.55
N SER A 153 -1.15 -8.32 18.35
CA SER A 153 0.31 -8.36 18.49
C SER A 153 0.88 -6.94 18.53
N GLU A 154 2.18 -6.80 18.74
CA GLU A 154 2.86 -5.53 18.51
C GLU A 154 3.43 -5.42 17.09
N TYR A 155 3.60 -6.54 16.39
CA TYR A 155 4.11 -6.60 15.03
C TYR A 155 3.42 -7.70 14.24
N ALA A 156 2.99 -7.39 13.02
CA ALA A 156 2.41 -8.36 12.10
C ALA A 156 2.88 -8.11 10.66
N VAL A 157 3.07 -9.19 9.92
CA VAL A 157 3.30 -9.18 8.47
C VAL A 157 2.20 -9.96 7.80
N TYR A 158 1.43 -9.29 6.96
CA TYR A 158 0.40 -9.88 6.11
C TYR A 158 0.92 -9.98 4.68
N LYS A 159 1.00 -11.19 4.17
CA LYS A 159 1.34 -11.51 2.81
C LYS A 159 0.04 -11.84 2.06
N ARG A 160 -0.43 -10.90 1.29
CA ARG A 160 -1.77 -10.92 0.72
C ARG A 160 -1.97 -12.06 -0.26
N GLU A 161 -1.05 -12.25 -1.21
CA GLU A 161 -1.13 -13.33 -2.21
C GLU A 161 -1.06 -14.72 -1.57
N GLU A 162 -0.20 -14.88 -0.56
CA GLU A 162 -0.05 -16.12 0.18
C GLU A 162 -1.19 -16.36 1.18
N LYS A 163 -2.02 -15.32 1.45
CA LYS A 163 -3.03 -15.28 2.52
C LYS A 163 -2.46 -15.66 3.88
N LEU A 164 -1.23 -15.26 4.15
CA LEU A 164 -0.46 -15.65 5.30
C LEU A 164 -0.23 -14.47 6.25
N LEU A 165 -0.54 -14.66 7.53
CA LEU A 165 -0.33 -13.67 8.58
C LEU A 165 0.69 -14.19 9.59
N ASN A 166 1.80 -13.45 9.77
CA ASN A 166 2.82 -13.74 10.77
C ASN A 166 2.75 -12.69 11.88
N LEU A 167 2.60 -13.14 13.11
CA LEU A 167 2.44 -12.31 14.30
C LEU A 167 3.62 -12.49 15.25
N SER A 168 4.12 -11.39 15.83
CA SER A 168 5.14 -11.40 16.87
C SER A 168 4.96 -10.22 17.83
N GLY A 169 5.73 -10.22 18.95
CA GLY A 169 5.54 -9.22 19.99
C GLY A 169 4.27 -9.48 20.79
N PHE A 170 4.31 -10.55 21.58
CA PHE A 170 3.22 -11.02 22.45
C PHE A 170 1.92 -11.35 21.69
N PRO A 171 1.99 -12.16 20.62
CA PRO A 171 0.83 -12.45 19.82
C PRO A 171 -0.21 -13.26 20.59
N VAL A 172 -1.47 -12.94 20.31
CA VAL A 172 -2.65 -13.67 20.80
C VAL A 172 -3.62 -13.81 19.65
N VAL A 173 -4.10 -15.02 19.41
CA VAL A 173 -5.18 -15.31 18.46
C VAL A 173 -6.38 -15.85 19.23
N TYR A 174 -7.52 -15.21 19.02
CA TYR A 174 -8.83 -15.69 19.45
C TYR A 174 -9.54 -16.24 18.22
N LYS A 175 -9.98 -17.49 18.28
CA LYS A 175 -10.78 -18.13 17.23
C LYS A 175 -12.03 -18.74 17.87
N LYS A 176 -13.19 -18.12 17.65
CA LYS A 176 -14.41 -18.43 18.40
C LYS A 176 -14.19 -18.25 19.93
N SER A 177 -14.29 -19.33 20.66
CA SER A 177 -14.05 -19.37 22.12
C SER A 177 -12.63 -19.73 22.50
N ASP A 178 -11.80 -20.16 21.55
CA ASP A 178 -10.44 -20.60 21.79
C ASP A 178 -9.46 -19.42 21.83
N GLU A 179 -8.41 -19.55 22.65
CA GLU A 179 -7.35 -18.58 22.78
C GLU A 179 -5.99 -19.26 22.60
N PHE A 180 -5.13 -18.67 21.76
CA PHE A 180 -3.78 -19.16 21.46
C PHE A 180 -2.75 -18.06 21.72
N ARG A 181 -1.66 -18.40 22.41
CA ARG A 181 -0.51 -17.54 22.72
C ARG A 181 0.78 -18.28 22.44
N ALA A 182 1.77 -17.58 21.90
CA ALA A 182 3.10 -18.11 21.66
C ALA A 182 4.12 -16.96 21.54
N ASP A 183 5.39 -17.26 21.28
CA ASP A 183 6.38 -16.22 20.94
C ASP A 183 6.17 -15.72 19.51
N ARG A 184 5.73 -16.62 18.62
CA ARG A 184 5.31 -16.32 17.25
C ARG A 184 4.07 -17.12 16.91
N ILE A 185 3.18 -16.51 16.12
CA ILE A 185 1.98 -17.18 15.60
C ILE A 185 1.92 -16.93 14.10
N GLN A 186 1.75 -17.98 13.33
CA GLN A 186 1.42 -17.92 11.93
C GLN A 186 -0.04 -18.37 11.74
N VAL A 187 -0.79 -17.60 10.94
CA VAL A 187 -2.17 -17.92 10.58
C VAL A 187 -2.24 -18.03 9.08
N ASP A 188 -2.69 -19.15 8.58
CA ASP A 188 -3.15 -19.31 7.21
C ASP A 188 -4.61 -18.80 7.15
N LEU A 189 -4.82 -17.71 6.42
CA LEU A 189 -6.10 -17.02 6.35
C LEU A 189 -7.07 -17.65 5.34
N ASP A 190 -6.62 -18.65 4.57
CA ASP A 190 -7.45 -19.41 3.65
C ASP A 190 -8.07 -20.65 4.33
N THR A 191 -7.26 -21.35 5.14
CA THR A 191 -7.68 -22.57 5.87
C THR A 191 -8.05 -22.29 7.32
N ASP A 192 -7.74 -21.11 7.85
CA ASP A 192 -7.82 -20.72 9.26
C ASP A 192 -6.94 -21.59 10.17
N ASP A 193 -5.89 -22.21 9.64
CA ASP A 193 -4.92 -22.96 10.42
C ASP A 193 -4.00 -22.02 11.21
N VAL A 194 -3.73 -22.40 12.47
CA VAL A 194 -2.88 -21.61 13.38
C VAL A 194 -1.68 -22.44 13.78
N THR A 195 -0.49 -21.97 13.44
CA THR A 195 0.80 -22.54 13.85
C THR A 195 1.41 -21.71 14.96
N LEU A 196 1.84 -22.34 16.03
CA LEU A 196 2.37 -21.71 17.23
C LEU A 196 3.83 -22.11 17.43
N GLU A 197 4.72 -21.14 17.66
CA GLU A 197 6.15 -21.36 17.87
C GLU A 197 6.65 -20.67 19.15
N GLY A 198 7.55 -21.36 19.88
CA GLY A 198 8.15 -20.87 21.13
C GLY A 198 7.36 -21.26 22.36
N THR A 199 7.20 -20.35 23.32
CA THR A 199 6.45 -20.61 24.56
C THR A 199 4.95 -20.63 24.28
N VAL A 200 4.41 -21.83 24.04
CA VAL A 200 3.01 -22.03 23.65
C VAL A 200 2.10 -22.19 24.86
N SER A 201 0.98 -21.47 24.87
CA SER A 201 -0.12 -21.65 25.84
C SER A 201 -1.45 -21.32 25.17
N GLY A 202 -2.54 -21.81 25.73
CA GLY A 202 -3.86 -21.56 25.17
C GLY A 202 -4.98 -22.19 26.00
N SER A 203 -6.23 -21.90 25.61
CA SER A 203 -7.42 -22.56 26.16
C SER A 203 -8.33 -22.94 24.98
N LEU A 204 -8.81 -24.18 25.04
CA LEU A 204 -9.84 -24.70 24.15
C LEU A 204 -11.13 -24.81 24.93
N LYS A 205 -12.23 -24.31 24.37
CA LYS A 205 -13.54 -24.35 25.00
C LYS A 205 -14.51 -25.12 24.09
N ASP A 206 -15.06 -26.17 24.66
CA ASP A 206 -16.11 -26.98 24.04
C ASP A 206 -17.45 -26.21 23.95
#